data_6450faa243a0064c87fad3ef6e11ad9a
#
_entry.id   6450faa243a0064c87fad3ef6e11ad9a
#
_cell.length_a   1.000
_cell.length_b   1.000
_cell.length_c   1.000
_cell.angle_alpha   90.00
_cell.angle_beta   90.00
_cell.angle_gamma   90.00
#
_symmetry.space_group_name_H-M   'P 1'
#
loop_
_entity.id
_entity.type
_entity.pdbx_description
1 polymer ?
#
loop_
_entity_poly.entity_id
_entity_poly.type
_entity_poly.pdbx_seq_one_letter_code
_entity_poly.pdbx_strand_id
1 'polypeptide(L)'
;MILVQIEWHINPWRGDKFAEGWLPTAEAVLDYGAVSWGFYRAVDGRLDMIQEATFPTKAHFERYWYSETVAEKRVELAGYYQVPLLPTFWEVVGEGRALSLAPEEPL
;
A
#
# COMPACT_ATOMS: atom_id res chain seq x y z
N MET A 1 -12.69 11.99 0.46
CA MET A 1 -11.90 10.74 0.49
C MET A 1 -10.76 10.82 -0.50
N ILE A 2 -9.59 10.52 -0.06
CA ILE A 2 -8.37 10.56 -0.87
C ILE A 2 -7.80 9.16 -0.95
N LEU A 3 -7.58 8.68 -2.17
CA LEU A 3 -6.83 7.45 -2.39
C LEU A 3 -5.36 7.83 -2.53
N VAL A 4 -4.50 7.19 -1.76
CA VAL A 4 -3.06 7.36 -1.88
C VAL A 4 -2.50 6.10 -2.51
N GLN A 5 -1.65 6.27 -3.51
CA GLN A 5 -1.02 5.16 -4.19
C GLN A 5 0.49 5.33 -4.14
N ILE A 6 1.20 4.28 -3.76
CA ILE A 6 2.66 4.29 -3.71
C ILE A 6 3.14 3.12 -4.57
N GLU A 7 4.00 3.44 -5.54
CA GLU A 7 4.67 2.41 -6.33
C GLU A 7 6.00 2.08 -5.70
N TRP A 8 6.20 0.81 -5.44
CA TRP A 8 7.45 0.29 -4.89
C TRP A 8 8.18 -0.45 -5.98
N HIS A 9 9.34 0.05 -6.37
CA HIS A 9 10.21 -0.63 -7.34
C HIS A 9 11.23 -1.43 -6.56
N ILE A 10 11.07 -2.75 -6.56
CA ILE A 10 11.84 -3.62 -5.68
C ILE A 10 13.13 -4.04 -6.35
N ASN A 11 14.19 -4.09 -5.59
CA ASN A 11 15.48 -4.54 -6.10
C ASN A 11 15.46 -6.06 -6.33
N PRO A 12 16.25 -6.56 -7.30
CA PRO A 12 16.27 -7.98 -7.59
C PRO A 12 16.51 -8.84 -6.34
N TRP A 13 15.82 -9.95 -6.28
CA TRP A 13 15.95 -10.95 -5.20
C TRP A 13 15.44 -10.49 -3.85
N ARG A 14 14.77 -9.34 -3.77
CA ARG A 14 14.27 -8.81 -2.51
C ARG A 14 12.75 -8.82 -2.39
N GLY A 15 12.07 -9.28 -3.44
CA GLY A 15 10.60 -9.16 -3.48
C GLY A 15 9.87 -9.84 -2.35
N ASP A 16 10.21 -11.10 -2.08
CA ASP A 16 9.51 -11.84 -1.02
C ASP A 16 9.78 -11.25 0.35
N LYS A 17 11.03 -10.88 0.61
CA LYS A 17 11.39 -10.30 1.90
C LYS A 17 10.76 -8.93 2.09
N PHE A 18 10.69 -8.13 1.03
CA PHE A 18 10.05 -6.84 1.12
C PHE A 18 8.55 -7.01 1.38
N ALA A 19 7.89 -7.88 0.61
CA ALA A 19 6.46 -8.10 0.79
C ALA A 19 6.15 -8.54 2.21
N GLU A 20 6.91 -9.50 2.73
CA GLU A 20 6.70 -10.00 4.07
C GLU A 20 6.99 -8.94 5.13
N GLY A 21 8.08 -8.19 4.95
CA GLY A 21 8.48 -7.19 5.93
C GLY A 21 7.58 -5.96 5.94
N TRP A 22 7.08 -5.54 4.80
CA TRP A 22 6.27 -4.32 4.70
C TRP A 22 4.79 -4.57 4.95
N LEU A 23 4.29 -5.78 4.74
CA LEU A 23 2.85 -6.06 4.86
C LEU A 23 2.22 -5.53 6.15
N PRO A 24 2.80 -5.76 7.34
CA PRO A 24 2.19 -5.22 8.56
C PRO A 24 2.12 -3.69 8.56
N THR A 25 3.09 -3.04 7.95
CA THR A 25 3.13 -1.58 7.89
C THR A 25 2.11 -1.06 6.86
N ALA A 26 1.90 -1.79 5.77
CA ALA A 26 0.86 -1.43 4.82
C ALA A 26 -0.51 -1.50 5.48
N GLU A 27 -0.75 -2.52 6.31
CA GLU A 27 -2.01 -2.67 7.02
C GLU A 27 -2.18 -1.61 8.10
N ALA A 28 -1.09 -1.12 8.66
CA ALA A 28 -1.13 -0.17 9.76
C ALA A 28 -1.78 1.16 9.38
N VAL A 29 -2.06 1.41 8.10
CA VAL A 29 -2.82 2.59 7.69
C VAL A 29 -4.16 2.66 8.41
N LEU A 30 -4.72 1.52 8.79
CA LEU A 30 -6.00 1.48 9.52
C LEU A 30 -5.90 2.16 10.89
N ASP A 31 -4.72 2.16 11.49
CA ASP A 31 -4.50 2.83 12.77
C ASP A 31 -4.41 4.34 12.61
N TYR A 32 -4.36 4.82 11.38
CA TYR A 32 -4.21 6.24 11.07
C TYR A 32 -5.43 6.81 10.34
N GLY A 33 -6.55 6.11 10.44
CA GLY A 33 -7.80 6.60 9.89
C GLY A 33 -8.12 6.17 8.47
N ALA A 34 -7.32 5.29 7.88
CA ALA A 34 -7.67 4.76 6.57
C ALA A 34 -8.92 3.90 6.69
N VAL A 35 -9.75 3.94 5.66
CA VAL A 35 -10.99 3.15 5.62
C VAL A 35 -10.82 1.92 4.73
N SER A 36 -9.76 1.86 3.95
CA SER A 36 -9.47 0.69 3.11
C SER A 36 -7.99 0.70 2.77
N TRP A 37 -7.46 -0.46 2.40
CA TRP A 37 -6.07 -0.58 2.00
C TRP A 37 -5.89 -1.79 1.10
N GLY A 38 -4.78 -1.80 0.38
CA GLY A 38 -4.37 -2.94 -0.41
C GLY A 38 -2.88 -2.89 -0.67
N PHE A 39 -2.30 -4.04 -0.88
CA PHE A 39 -0.88 -4.17 -1.17
C PHE A 39 -0.75 -5.28 -2.21
N TYR A 40 -0.25 -4.93 -3.40
CA TYR A 40 -0.33 -5.78 -4.57
C TYR A 40 1.02 -5.97 -5.20
N ARG A 41 1.27 -7.17 -5.70
CA ARG A 41 2.49 -7.50 -6.43
C ARG A 41 2.15 -7.65 -7.90
N ALA A 42 3.00 -7.14 -8.78
CA ALA A 42 2.82 -7.35 -10.21
C ALA A 42 2.91 -8.85 -10.53
N VAL A 43 2.02 -9.32 -11.40
CA VAL A 43 1.96 -10.74 -11.74
C VAL A 43 2.70 -11.06 -13.03
N ASP A 44 3.21 -10.04 -13.73
CA ASP A 44 3.86 -10.20 -15.02
C ASP A 44 5.39 -10.32 -14.94
N GLY A 45 5.91 -10.57 -13.74
CA GLY A 45 7.34 -10.73 -13.53
C GLY A 45 8.09 -9.46 -13.27
N ARG A 46 7.43 -8.29 -13.34
CA ARG A 46 8.08 -7.03 -12.96
C ARG A 46 8.34 -7.03 -11.46
N LEU A 47 9.36 -6.27 -11.07
CA LEU A 47 9.73 -6.16 -9.65
C LEU A 47 8.98 -5.00 -9.00
N ASP A 48 7.70 -4.84 -9.32
CA ASP A 48 6.90 -3.73 -8.83
C ASP A 48 5.82 -4.20 -7.88
N MET A 49 5.55 -3.38 -6.89
CA MET A 49 4.43 -3.56 -5.99
C MET A 49 3.71 -2.24 -5.86
N ILE A 50 2.42 -2.29 -5.56
CA ILE A 50 1.61 -1.10 -5.37
C ILE A 50 0.95 -1.19 -4.01
N GLN A 51 1.08 -0.12 -3.24
CA GLN A 51 0.37 0.04 -1.99
C GLN A 51 -0.69 1.11 -2.19
N GLU A 52 -1.90 0.84 -1.72
CA GLU A 52 -3.00 1.79 -1.79
C GLU A 52 -3.69 1.88 -0.45
N ALA A 53 -4.21 3.06 -0.14
CA ALA A 53 -5.04 3.23 1.03
C ALA A 53 -5.93 4.45 0.81
N THR A 54 -7.15 4.39 1.35
CA THR A 54 -8.09 5.50 1.26
C THR A 54 -8.22 6.15 2.61
N PHE A 55 -8.00 7.46 2.66
CA PHE A 55 -8.05 8.24 3.89
C PHE A 55 -9.09 9.35 3.76
N PRO A 56 -9.66 9.80 4.89
CA PRO A 56 -10.57 10.95 4.84
C PRO A 56 -9.90 12.20 4.28
N THR A 57 -8.64 12.44 4.63
CA THR A 57 -7.89 13.60 4.16
C THR A 57 -6.43 13.23 3.95
N LYS A 58 -5.73 14.08 3.20
CA LYS A 58 -4.30 13.91 3.00
C LYS A 58 -3.53 13.99 4.31
N ALA A 59 -4.00 14.79 5.25
CA ALA A 59 -3.33 14.91 6.55
C ALA A 59 -3.30 13.59 7.31
N HIS A 60 -4.34 12.76 7.15
CA HIS A 60 -4.33 11.43 7.76
C HIS A 60 -3.20 10.58 7.20
N PHE A 61 -3.01 10.62 5.89
CA PHE A 61 -1.91 9.90 5.27
C PHE A 61 -0.57 10.43 5.76
N GLU A 62 -0.42 11.74 5.89
CA GLU A 62 0.84 12.32 6.31
C GLU A 62 1.21 11.88 7.73
N ARG A 63 0.24 11.79 8.62
CA ARG A 63 0.49 11.27 9.97
C ARG A 63 1.01 9.83 9.92
N TYR A 64 0.45 9.01 9.05
CA TYR A 64 0.93 7.65 8.85
C TYR A 64 2.34 7.65 8.28
N TRP A 65 2.53 8.37 7.19
CA TRP A 65 3.77 8.31 6.42
C TRP A 65 4.97 8.84 7.20
N TYR A 66 4.75 9.86 8.02
CA TYR A 66 5.81 10.46 8.82
C TYR A 66 5.83 9.94 10.25
N SER A 67 5.08 8.89 10.56
CA SER A 67 5.11 8.28 11.88
C SER A 67 6.46 7.61 12.12
N GLU A 68 6.81 7.46 13.39
CA GLU A 68 8.05 6.80 13.76
C GLU A 68 8.04 5.34 13.29
N THR A 69 6.90 4.66 13.41
CA THR A 69 6.77 3.27 12.99
C THR A 69 7.09 3.08 11.51
N VAL A 70 6.52 3.94 10.65
CA VAL A 70 6.77 3.85 9.21
C VAL A 70 8.22 4.23 8.90
N ALA A 71 8.73 5.27 9.54
CA ALA A 71 10.10 5.71 9.31
C ALA A 71 11.10 4.61 9.68
N GLU A 72 10.89 3.95 10.81
CA GLU A 72 11.76 2.86 11.24
C GLU A 72 11.71 1.69 10.28
N LYS A 73 10.52 1.32 9.80
CA LYS A 73 10.40 0.21 8.87
C LYS A 73 11.06 0.55 7.54
N ARG A 74 10.96 1.78 7.09
CA ARG A 74 11.64 2.20 5.86
C ARG A 74 13.15 2.09 6.00
N VAL A 75 13.69 2.42 7.16
CA VAL A 75 15.12 2.26 7.42
C VAL A 75 15.49 0.77 7.47
N GLU A 76 14.69 -0.03 8.12
CA GLU A 76 14.93 -1.47 8.22
C GLU A 76 14.99 -2.13 6.84
N LEU A 77 14.13 -1.71 5.93
CA LEU A 77 14.04 -2.30 4.60
C LEU A 77 14.77 -1.48 3.53
N ALA A 78 15.56 -0.50 3.94
CA ALA A 78 16.37 0.28 3.00
C ALA A 78 17.27 -0.66 2.21
N GLY A 79 17.39 -0.40 0.91
CA GLY A 79 18.15 -1.27 0.03
C GLY A 79 17.33 -2.38 -0.60
N TYR A 80 16.10 -2.60 -0.14
CA TYR A 80 15.21 -3.57 -0.77
C TYR A 80 14.43 -2.93 -1.90
N TYR A 81 14.34 -1.61 -1.92
CA TYR A 81 13.55 -0.87 -2.92
C TYR A 81 14.30 0.37 -3.38
N GLN A 82 13.86 0.89 -4.51
CA GLN A 82 14.46 2.08 -5.09
C GLN A 82 13.81 3.35 -4.56
N VAL A 83 14.61 4.40 -4.45
CA VAL A 83 14.14 5.73 -4.03
C VAL A 83 14.35 6.69 -5.19
N PRO A 84 13.60 7.80 -5.24
CA PRO A 84 12.65 8.29 -4.25
C PRO A 84 11.29 7.59 -4.37
N LEU A 85 10.53 7.62 -3.27
CA LEU A 85 9.15 7.19 -3.27
C LEU A 85 8.27 8.41 -3.43
N LEU A 86 7.38 8.36 -4.42
CA LEU A 86 6.54 9.50 -4.77
C LEU A 86 5.07 9.10 -4.67
N PRO A 87 4.48 9.20 -3.47
CA PRO A 87 3.06 8.90 -3.32
C PRO A 87 2.22 9.80 -4.24
N THR A 88 1.20 9.23 -4.84
CA THR A 88 0.26 9.99 -5.66
C THR A 88 -1.09 10.02 -4.96
N PHE A 89 -1.84 11.10 -5.17
CA PHE A 89 -3.08 11.36 -4.47
C PHE A 89 -4.21 11.51 -5.47
N TRP A 90 -5.32 10.84 -5.22
CA TRP A 90 -6.45 10.77 -6.13
C TRP A 90 -7.72 11.06 -5.35
N GLU A 91 -8.59 11.89 -5.89
CA GLU A 91 -9.90 12.09 -5.30
C GLU A 91 -10.77 10.88 -5.64
N VAL A 92 -11.41 10.30 -4.64
CA VAL A 92 -12.28 9.17 -4.88
C VAL A 92 -13.59 9.71 -5.44
N VAL A 93 -13.83 9.41 -6.72
CA VAL A 93 -15.07 9.79 -7.39
C VAL A 93 -16.12 8.71 -7.23
N GLY A 94 -15.69 7.47 -7.15
CA GLY A 94 -16.59 6.35 -6.92
C GLY A 94 -15.78 5.12 -6.60
N GLU A 95 -16.35 4.24 -5.79
CA GLU A 95 -15.74 2.96 -5.47
C GLU A 95 -16.84 2.02 -5.00
N GLY A 96 -16.53 0.75 -4.96
CA GLY A 96 -17.50 -0.21 -4.53
C GLY A 96 -16.89 -1.58 -4.37
N ARG A 97 -17.70 -2.47 -3.82
CA ARG A 97 -17.28 -3.84 -3.61
C ARG A 97 -18.55 -4.70 -3.69
N ALA A 98 -18.41 -5.89 -4.25
CA ALA A 98 -19.55 -6.80 -4.26
C ALA A 98 -19.90 -7.16 -2.82
N LEU A 99 -21.19 -7.22 -2.53
CA LEU A 99 -21.65 -7.56 -1.19
C LEU A 99 -21.31 -8.99 -0.83
N SER A 100 -21.18 -9.83 -1.82
CA SER A 100 -20.89 -11.23 -1.61
C SER A 100 -19.89 -11.66 -2.67
N LEU A 101 -18.98 -12.54 -2.31
CA LEU A 101 -18.08 -13.09 -3.27
C LEU A 101 -18.78 -14.12 -4.13
N ALA A 102 -19.88 -14.61 -3.65
CA ALA A 102 -20.74 -15.50 -4.40
C ALA A 102 -19.98 -16.50 -5.23
N PRO A 103 -19.02 -17.11 -4.65
CA PRO A 103 -18.25 -18.07 -5.40
C PRO A 103 -19.13 -19.18 -5.88
N GLU A 104 -20.19 -19.28 -5.24
CA GLU A 104 -21.12 -20.28 -5.54
C GLU A 104 -21.85 -20.04 -6.81
N GLU A 105 -21.64 -18.94 -7.43
CA GLU A 105 -22.34 -18.68 -8.64
C GLU A 105 -22.05 -19.79 -9.60
N PRO A 106 -22.95 -20.67 -9.75
CA PRO A 106 -22.72 -21.73 -10.72
C PRO A 106 -22.80 -21.05 -12.04
N LEU A 107 -21.85 -21.23 -12.76
CA LEU A 107 -21.79 -20.56 -14.04
C LEU A 107 -22.17 -21.48 -15.16
#